data_ee696e79de0ea705ce9099c60cf50fc4
#
_entry.id   ee696e79de0ea705ce9099c60cf50fc4
#
_cell.length_a   1.000
_cell.length_b   1.000
_cell.length_c   1.000
_cell.angle_alpha   90.00
_cell.angle_beta   90.00
_cell.angle_gamma   90.00
#
_symmetry.space_group_name_H-M   'P 1'
#
loop_
_entity.id
_entity.type
_entity.pdbx_description
1 polymer ?
#
loop_
_entity_poly.entity_id
_entity_poly.type
_entity_poly.pdbx_seq_one_letter_code
_entity_poly.pdbx_strand_id
1 'polypeptide(L)'
;MSIKIIVDSTTDLTNSTRNRVTVVPLTVCFGADEYIDGVNLTHKEFYEKLIESDTLPTTSQATPSAFMKALDDVLEQGDSAVIITLSSKLSGTYQSAVIAASDYENVYVVDSSSVAIGTSILTEFALQCLEEGMSAAEIVETLEKKKEDVCLIAMLDTLEYLKKGGRISPTVAFAGGLLNIKPVVNIENGVINILGKARGSKQGNNLLVQEIQKAGGIDFSLPILLGYTGLTDVLLKKYIEAMKRDAEEITIDEKDFPNRRP
;
A
#
# COMPACT_ATOMS: atom_id res chain seq x y z
N MET A 1 15.80 9.01 23.88
CA MET A 1 15.92 8.44 22.53
C MET A 1 14.52 8.14 22.07
N SER A 2 14.08 8.73 20.97
CA SER A 2 12.79 8.38 20.34
C SER A 2 13.06 7.53 19.10
N ILE A 3 12.04 6.80 18.65
CA ILE A 3 12.09 6.04 17.39
C ILE A 3 11.06 6.64 16.46
N LYS A 4 11.47 6.99 15.26
CA LYS A 4 10.60 7.56 14.22
C LYS A 4 10.24 6.49 13.19
N ILE A 5 8.97 6.38 12.86
CA ILE A 5 8.51 5.53 11.76
C ILE A 5 8.34 6.40 10.53
N ILE A 6 9.01 6.02 9.44
CA ILE A 6 8.99 6.73 8.16
C ILE A 6 8.45 5.77 7.10
N VAL A 7 7.56 6.23 6.25
CA VAL A 7 6.98 5.43 5.17
C VAL A 7 6.98 6.22 3.86
N ASP A 8 6.85 5.55 2.74
CA ASP A 8 6.59 6.25 1.48
C ASP A 8 5.08 6.49 1.25
N SER A 9 4.74 7.38 0.32
CA SER A 9 3.36 7.83 0.10
C SER A 9 2.46 6.78 -0.55
N THR A 10 2.99 5.63 -0.99
CA THR A 10 2.16 4.51 -1.46
C THR A 10 1.51 3.76 -0.31
N THR A 11 1.93 4.01 0.93
CA THR A 11 1.35 3.43 2.14
C THR A 11 0.01 4.10 2.41
N ASP A 12 -1.06 3.31 2.39
CA ASP A 12 -2.41 3.83 2.65
C ASP A 12 -2.69 3.88 4.14
N LEU A 13 -2.28 4.98 4.72
CA LEU A 13 -2.41 5.22 6.15
C LEU A 13 -3.85 5.52 6.54
N THR A 14 -4.29 4.95 7.66
CA THR A 14 -5.50 5.39 8.35
C THR A 14 -5.31 6.81 8.90
N ASN A 15 -6.39 7.48 9.27
CA ASN A 15 -6.30 8.80 9.86
C ASN A 15 -5.57 8.79 11.22
N SER A 16 -5.71 7.71 11.98
CA SER A 16 -5.04 7.50 13.26
C SER A 16 -3.53 7.33 13.10
N THR A 17 -3.11 6.60 12.07
CA THR A 17 -1.70 6.26 11.81
C THR A 17 -0.94 7.43 11.17
N ARG A 18 -1.61 8.17 10.28
CA ARG A 18 -0.97 9.25 9.50
C ARG A 18 -0.24 10.30 10.35
N ASN A 19 -0.81 10.64 11.51
CA ASN A 19 -0.22 11.64 12.42
C ASN A 19 0.94 11.10 13.28
N ARG A 20 1.23 9.80 13.17
CA ARG A 20 2.24 9.10 13.98
C ARG A 20 3.49 8.74 13.19
N VAL A 21 3.46 8.96 11.87
CA VAL A 21 4.54 8.60 10.96
C VAL A 21 4.93 9.79 10.08
N THR A 22 6.15 9.75 9.56
CA THR A 22 6.61 10.69 8.54
C THR A 22 6.44 10.05 7.18
N VAL A 23 5.84 10.78 6.23
CA VAL A 23 5.59 10.29 4.87
C VAL A 23 6.55 10.94 3.89
N VAL A 24 7.30 10.11 3.16
CA VAL A 24 8.17 10.56 2.07
C VAL A 24 7.41 10.37 0.74
N PRO A 25 7.11 11.48 0.03
CA PRO A 25 6.26 11.41 -1.15
C PRO A 25 6.98 10.87 -2.38
N LEU A 26 6.24 10.10 -3.20
CA LEU A 26 6.57 9.83 -4.59
C LEU A 26 6.13 11.01 -5.47
N THR A 27 6.59 11.02 -6.73
CA THR A 27 6.12 11.95 -7.75
C THR A 27 5.13 11.27 -8.67
N VAL A 28 4.06 11.98 -9.02
CA VAL A 28 3.05 11.56 -10.02
C VAL A 28 3.11 12.53 -11.20
N CYS A 29 3.19 12.00 -12.42
CA CYS A 29 3.30 12.80 -13.64
C CYS A 29 2.08 12.56 -14.54
N PHE A 30 1.42 13.62 -14.97
CA PHE A 30 0.41 13.64 -16.04
C PHE A 30 1.01 14.34 -17.24
N GLY A 31 1.53 13.58 -18.21
CA GLY A 31 2.29 14.13 -19.31
C GLY A 31 3.56 14.85 -18.82
N ALA A 32 3.64 16.16 -19.03
CA ALA A 32 4.75 17.01 -18.59
C ALA A 32 4.56 17.60 -17.17
N ASP A 33 3.37 17.50 -16.62
CA ASP A 33 3.04 18.07 -15.31
C ASP A 33 3.44 17.10 -14.19
N GLU A 34 4.24 17.58 -13.24
CA GLU A 34 4.71 16.81 -12.09
C GLU A 34 4.00 17.25 -10.81
N TYR A 35 3.60 16.27 -10.02
CA TYR A 35 2.91 16.45 -8.74
C TYR A 35 3.58 15.63 -7.65
N ILE A 36 3.63 16.19 -6.45
CA ILE A 36 4.13 15.51 -5.26
C ILE A 36 2.96 14.87 -4.53
N ASP A 37 2.99 13.55 -4.45
CA ASP A 37 1.92 12.74 -3.92
C ASP A 37 1.52 13.11 -2.50
N GLY A 38 0.24 13.45 -2.27
CA GLY A 38 -0.30 13.85 -0.98
C GLY A 38 0.12 15.24 -0.51
N VAL A 39 0.94 15.99 -1.28
CA VAL A 39 1.38 17.36 -0.95
C VAL A 39 0.65 18.39 -1.82
N ASN A 40 0.80 18.31 -3.14
CA ASN A 40 0.13 19.20 -4.09
C ASN A 40 -0.79 18.45 -5.08
N LEU A 41 -1.09 17.19 -4.77
CA LEU A 41 -2.06 16.35 -5.46
C LEU A 41 -2.80 15.50 -4.43
N THR A 42 -4.03 15.87 -4.13
CA THR A 42 -4.91 15.07 -3.27
C THR A 42 -5.45 13.85 -4.00
N HIS A 43 -5.98 12.86 -3.28
CA HIS A 43 -6.63 11.69 -3.88
C HIS A 43 -7.76 12.09 -4.83
N LYS A 44 -8.61 13.04 -4.42
CA LYS A 44 -9.72 13.50 -5.24
C LYS A 44 -9.22 14.12 -6.55
N GLU A 45 -8.28 15.06 -6.47
CA GLU A 45 -7.70 15.71 -7.66
C GLU A 45 -6.99 14.70 -8.57
N PHE A 46 -6.34 13.68 -8.01
CA PHE A 46 -5.74 12.60 -8.80
C PHE A 46 -6.80 11.87 -9.65
N TYR A 47 -7.93 11.45 -9.04
CA TYR A 47 -8.98 10.75 -9.78
C TYR A 47 -9.72 11.64 -10.76
N GLU A 48 -9.93 12.92 -10.45
CA GLU A 48 -10.50 13.89 -11.36
C GLU A 48 -9.59 14.05 -12.59
N LYS A 49 -8.28 14.25 -12.38
CA LYS A 49 -7.30 14.31 -13.47
C LYS A 49 -7.21 13.00 -14.26
N LEU A 50 -7.28 11.85 -13.60
CA LEU A 50 -7.23 10.55 -14.26
C LEU A 50 -8.44 10.34 -15.20
N ILE A 51 -9.62 10.85 -14.83
CA ILE A 51 -10.84 10.77 -15.65
C ILE A 51 -10.78 11.73 -16.82
N GLU A 52 -10.21 12.92 -16.62
CA GLU A 52 -10.14 13.98 -17.62
C GLU A 52 -8.97 13.82 -18.61
N SER A 53 -7.95 13.05 -18.23
CA SER A 53 -6.72 12.92 -19.02
C SER A 53 -6.82 11.81 -20.07
N ASP A 54 -6.44 12.12 -21.29
CA ASP A 54 -6.27 11.12 -22.37
C ASP A 54 -4.99 10.28 -22.19
N THR A 55 -4.08 10.72 -21.31
CA THR A 55 -2.81 10.02 -21.04
C THR A 55 -2.81 9.45 -19.64
N LEU A 56 -2.35 8.20 -19.51
CA LEU A 56 -2.19 7.58 -18.19
C LEU A 56 -1.03 8.22 -17.43
N PRO A 57 -1.21 8.46 -16.11
CA PRO A 57 -0.13 8.96 -15.29
C PRO A 57 1.00 7.95 -15.17
N THR A 58 2.19 8.46 -14.94
CA THR A 58 3.37 7.70 -14.53
C THR A 58 3.80 8.13 -13.14
N THR A 59 4.62 7.31 -12.49
CA THR A 59 5.14 7.62 -11.16
C THR A 59 6.67 7.51 -11.16
N SER A 60 7.32 8.37 -10.36
CA SER A 60 8.74 8.26 -10.05
C SER A 60 8.90 7.92 -8.57
N GLN A 61 9.91 7.10 -8.28
CA GLN A 61 10.25 6.69 -6.91
C GLN A 61 10.54 7.91 -6.01
N ALA A 62 10.34 7.78 -4.72
CA ALA A 62 10.88 8.70 -3.74
C ALA A 62 12.43 8.71 -3.84
N THR A 63 13.01 9.91 -3.87
CA THR A 63 14.46 10.05 -4.10
C THR A 63 15.26 9.87 -2.82
N PRO A 64 16.56 9.50 -2.89
CA PRO A 64 17.42 9.47 -1.71
C PRO A 64 17.44 10.82 -0.97
N SER A 65 17.47 11.94 -1.69
CA SER A 65 17.45 13.27 -1.09
C SER A 65 16.16 13.58 -0.35
N ALA A 66 15.01 13.04 -0.79
CA ALA A 66 13.74 13.19 -0.07
C ALA A 66 13.75 12.42 1.26
N PHE A 67 14.33 11.21 1.28
CA PHE A 67 14.53 10.45 2.51
C PHE A 67 15.54 11.12 3.44
N MET A 68 16.70 11.60 2.94
CA MET A 68 17.69 12.34 3.73
C MET A 68 17.04 13.54 4.41
N LYS A 69 16.29 14.35 3.65
CA LYS A 69 15.56 15.47 4.22
C LYS A 69 14.57 15.05 5.31
N ALA A 70 13.80 13.98 5.09
CA ALA A 70 12.87 13.49 6.09
C ALA A 70 13.57 13.00 7.36
N LEU A 71 14.76 12.39 7.24
CA LEU A 71 15.60 12.00 8.37
C LEU A 71 16.12 13.22 9.11
N ASP A 72 16.65 14.23 8.40
CA ASP A 72 17.15 15.48 9.00
C ASP A 72 16.03 16.24 9.73
N ASP A 73 14.81 16.23 9.18
CA ASP A 73 13.65 16.93 9.77
C ASP A 73 13.12 16.26 11.05
N VAL A 74 13.34 14.96 11.25
CA VAL A 74 12.71 14.20 12.36
C VAL A 74 13.69 13.63 13.38
N LEU A 75 14.97 13.45 13.03
CA LEU A 75 15.98 12.90 13.93
C LEU A 75 16.65 14.00 14.74
N GLU A 76 16.60 13.82 16.04
CA GLU A 76 17.42 14.57 16.99
C GLU A 76 18.61 13.70 17.44
N GLN A 77 19.53 14.30 18.16
CA GLN A 77 20.72 13.58 18.65
C GLN A 77 20.31 12.37 19.51
N GLY A 78 20.72 11.19 19.08
CA GLY A 78 20.43 9.91 19.74
C GLY A 78 19.11 9.26 19.37
N ASP A 79 18.32 9.84 18.45
CA ASP A 79 17.10 9.20 17.95
C ASP A 79 17.42 8.11 16.90
N SER A 80 16.47 7.22 16.69
CA SER A 80 16.52 6.16 15.68
C SER A 80 15.34 6.29 14.71
N ALA A 81 15.46 5.69 13.53
CA ALA A 81 14.35 5.58 12.60
C ALA A 81 14.20 4.17 12.02
N VAL A 82 12.96 3.80 11.76
CA VAL A 82 12.61 2.63 10.93
C VAL A 82 11.85 3.12 9.71
N ILE A 83 12.43 2.92 8.54
CA ILE A 83 11.83 3.27 7.25
C ILE A 83 11.18 2.00 6.68
N ILE A 84 9.89 2.07 6.38
CA ILE A 84 9.15 0.97 5.76
C ILE A 84 8.71 1.43 4.38
N THR A 85 9.17 0.76 3.33
CA THR A 85 8.85 1.13 1.95
C THR A 85 7.97 0.08 1.28
N LEU A 86 7.31 0.48 0.18
CA LEU A 86 6.73 -0.49 -0.72
C LEU A 86 7.79 -1.46 -1.26
N SER A 87 7.32 -2.59 -1.80
CA SER A 87 8.18 -3.64 -2.35
C SER A 87 9.26 -3.11 -3.29
N SER A 88 10.49 -3.54 -3.05
CA SER A 88 11.66 -3.30 -3.92
C SER A 88 11.50 -3.88 -5.33
N LYS A 89 10.57 -4.83 -5.52
CA LYS A 89 10.21 -5.40 -6.83
C LYS A 89 9.29 -4.50 -7.65
N LEU A 90 8.57 -3.58 -6.98
CA LEU A 90 7.61 -2.67 -7.63
C LEU A 90 8.19 -1.27 -7.86
N SER A 91 9.18 -0.84 -7.07
CA SER A 91 9.76 0.50 -7.16
C SER A 91 11.20 0.53 -6.64
N GLY A 92 12.01 1.45 -7.17
CA GLY A 92 13.33 1.76 -6.63
C GLY A 92 13.32 2.56 -5.32
N THR A 93 12.14 2.85 -4.74
CA THR A 93 11.99 3.62 -3.50
C THR A 93 12.74 2.96 -2.32
N TYR A 94 12.69 1.63 -2.21
CA TYR A 94 13.48 0.89 -1.22
C TYR A 94 14.98 1.20 -1.34
N GLN A 95 15.53 1.11 -2.55
CA GLN A 95 16.95 1.39 -2.77
C GLN A 95 17.29 2.86 -2.46
N SER A 96 16.39 3.79 -2.75
CA SER A 96 16.56 5.21 -2.36
C SER A 96 16.63 5.37 -0.85
N ALA A 97 15.77 4.67 -0.10
CA ALA A 97 15.78 4.68 1.36
C ALA A 97 17.08 4.08 1.92
N VAL A 98 17.56 2.95 1.36
CA VAL A 98 18.83 2.32 1.75
C VAL A 98 20.01 3.27 1.53
N ILE A 99 20.06 3.98 0.39
CA ILE A 99 21.10 4.98 0.12
C ILE A 99 21.04 6.11 1.16
N ALA A 100 19.85 6.63 1.45
CA ALA A 100 19.70 7.71 2.44
C ALA A 100 20.07 7.25 3.86
N ALA A 101 19.77 6.02 4.23
CA ALA A 101 20.05 5.46 5.55
C ALA A 101 21.55 5.18 5.77
N SER A 102 22.36 5.06 4.69
CA SER A 102 23.78 4.68 4.80
C SER A 102 24.64 5.65 5.60
N ASP A 103 24.22 6.89 5.74
CA ASP A 103 24.93 7.95 6.47
C ASP A 103 24.55 8.00 7.96
N TYR A 104 23.64 7.10 8.42
CA TYR A 104 23.12 7.08 9.80
C TYR A 104 23.31 5.69 10.43
N GLU A 105 23.84 5.65 11.65
CA GLU A 105 24.06 4.39 12.38
C GLU A 105 22.76 3.79 12.96
N ASN A 106 21.75 4.64 13.24
CA ASN A 106 20.52 4.25 13.93
C ASN A 106 19.28 4.28 13.03
N VAL A 107 19.48 4.18 11.70
CA VAL A 107 18.40 4.15 10.72
C VAL A 107 18.35 2.79 10.04
N TYR A 108 17.18 2.20 10.07
CA TYR A 108 16.92 0.87 9.50
C TYR A 108 15.90 0.96 8.37
N VAL A 109 16.05 0.12 7.35
CA VAL A 109 15.13 0.09 6.20
C VAL A 109 14.54 -1.29 6.04
N VAL A 110 13.22 -1.36 5.98
CA VAL A 110 12.44 -2.59 5.77
C VAL A 110 11.78 -2.53 4.39
N ASP A 111 12.05 -3.54 3.56
CA ASP A 111 11.25 -3.83 2.37
C ASP A 111 9.97 -4.54 2.83
N SER A 112 8.82 -3.90 2.67
CA SER A 112 7.55 -4.51 3.08
C SER A 112 7.19 -5.75 2.27
N SER A 113 7.85 -5.98 1.14
CA SER A 113 7.45 -6.98 0.13
C SER A 113 5.98 -6.87 -0.28
N SER A 114 5.38 -5.71 -0.05
CA SER A 114 3.97 -5.41 -0.29
C SER A 114 3.80 -4.00 -0.85
N VAL A 115 2.60 -3.51 -0.92
CA VAL A 115 2.26 -2.14 -1.30
C VAL A 115 0.98 -1.78 -0.59
N ALA A 116 0.80 -0.48 -0.38
CA ALA A 116 -0.49 0.03 -0.09
C ALA A 116 -1.01 -0.43 1.31
N ILE A 117 -2.27 -1.00 1.46
CA ILE A 117 -2.77 -1.51 2.74
C ILE A 117 -1.89 -2.62 3.31
N GLY A 118 -1.15 -3.37 2.48
CA GLY A 118 -0.19 -4.34 2.98
C GLY A 118 0.99 -3.68 3.69
N THR A 119 1.55 -2.60 3.13
CA THR A 119 2.57 -1.79 3.81
C THR A 119 1.99 -1.09 5.04
N SER A 120 0.71 -0.67 4.97
CA SER A 120 0.02 -0.04 6.09
C SER A 120 -0.11 -0.97 7.29
N ILE A 121 -0.47 -2.24 7.09
CA ILE A 121 -0.52 -3.25 8.17
C ILE A 121 0.84 -3.38 8.86
N LEU A 122 1.94 -3.46 8.10
CA LEU A 122 3.28 -3.50 8.69
C LEU A 122 3.61 -2.23 9.46
N THR A 123 3.14 -1.09 8.99
CA THR A 123 3.29 0.20 9.69
C THR A 123 2.54 0.20 11.03
N GLU A 124 1.32 -0.35 11.08
CA GLU A 124 0.56 -0.52 12.32
C GLU A 124 1.31 -1.43 13.30
N PHE A 125 1.88 -2.55 12.83
CA PHE A 125 2.71 -3.42 13.67
C PHE A 125 3.95 -2.69 14.20
N ALA A 126 4.62 -1.88 13.38
CA ALA A 126 5.76 -1.09 13.83
C ALA A 126 5.37 -0.12 14.96
N LEU A 127 4.21 0.54 14.83
CA LEU A 127 3.69 1.45 15.85
C LEU A 127 3.27 0.73 17.12
N GLN A 128 2.72 -0.49 17.01
CA GLN A 128 2.42 -1.33 18.17
C GLN A 128 3.70 -1.74 18.90
N CYS A 129 4.71 -2.24 18.19
CA CYS A 129 6.01 -2.57 18.77
C CYS A 129 6.65 -1.37 19.47
N LEU A 130 6.48 -0.16 18.91
CA LEU A 130 6.93 1.08 19.51
C LEU A 130 6.21 1.36 20.84
N GLU A 131 4.89 1.15 20.91
CA GLU A 131 4.10 1.29 22.13
C GLU A 131 4.48 0.25 23.21
N GLU A 132 4.90 -0.93 22.78
CA GLU A 132 5.43 -2.00 23.66
C GLU A 132 6.86 -1.72 24.14
N GLY A 133 7.49 -0.63 23.67
CA GLY A 133 8.82 -0.19 24.12
C GLY A 133 9.99 -0.92 23.48
N MET A 134 9.77 -1.56 22.32
CA MET A 134 10.82 -2.24 21.58
C MET A 134 11.84 -1.24 21.02
N SER A 135 13.10 -1.65 20.94
CA SER A 135 14.14 -0.92 20.21
C SER A 135 13.92 -0.95 18.69
N ALA A 136 14.52 -0.04 17.94
CA ALA A 136 14.42 -0.01 16.49
C ALA A 136 14.87 -1.33 15.83
N ALA A 137 15.92 -1.95 16.35
CA ALA A 137 16.41 -3.25 15.86
C ALA A 137 15.40 -4.39 16.10
N GLU A 138 14.75 -4.44 17.27
CA GLU A 138 13.72 -5.42 17.59
C GLU A 138 12.46 -5.22 16.73
N ILE A 139 12.08 -3.96 16.48
CA ILE A 139 10.98 -3.62 15.55
C ILE A 139 11.29 -4.21 14.17
N VAL A 140 12.48 -3.93 13.63
CA VAL A 140 12.89 -4.44 12.30
C VAL A 140 12.87 -5.97 12.25
N GLU A 141 13.45 -6.64 13.25
CA GLU A 141 13.43 -8.12 13.32
C GLU A 141 11.99 -8.66 13.33
N THR A 142 11.09 -7.99 14.05
CA THR A 142 9.67 -8.35 14.10
C THR A 142 9.00 -8.15 12.74
N LEU A 143 9.22 -7.00 12.09
CA LEU A 143 8.64 -6.70 10.78
C LEU A 143 9.15 -7.65 9.69
N GLU A 144 10.45 -8.02 9.70
CA GLU A 144 11.03 -8.97 8.76
C GLU A 144 10.38 -10.37 8.83
N LYS A 145 9.92 -10.76 10.03
CA LYS A 145 9.14 -11.99 10.22
C LYS A 145 7.68 -11.82 9.83
N LYS A 146 7.07 -10.69 10.23
CA LYS A 146 5.64 -10.44 10.05
C LYS A 146 5.24 -10.12 8.60
N LYS A 147 6.14 -9.58 7.78
CA LYS A 147 5.83 -9.27 6.38
C LYS A 147 5.44 -10.51 5.56
N GLU A 148 5.92 -11.71 5.95
CA GLU A 148 5.57 -12.96 5.29
C GLU A 148 4.12 -13.40 5.60
N ASP A 149 3.55 -12.94 6.72
CA ASP A 149 2.17 -13.23 7.13
C ASP A 149 1.16 -12.26 6.49
N VAL A 150 1.63 -11.15 5.87
CA VAL A 150 0.75 -10.13 5.29
C VAL A 150 0.18 -10.60 3.97
N CYS A 151 -1.11 -10.90 3.93
CA CYS A 151 -1.83 -11.27 2.72
C CYS A 151 -2.61 -10.07 2.17
N LEU A 152 -2.22 -9.55 1.01
CA LEU A 152 -2.97 -8.54 0.28
C LEU A 152 -3.64 -9.18 -0.93
N ILE A 153 -4.98 -9.12 -0.98
CA ILE A 153 -5.78 -9.57 -2.13
C ILE A 153 -6.66 -8.41 -2.59
N ALA A 154 -6.69 -8.15 -3.89
CA ALA A 154 -7.47 -7.06 -4.46
C ALA A 154 -8.21 -7.47 -5.73
N MET A 155 -9.45 -7.01 -5.87
CA MET A 155 -10.18 -7.05 -7.13
C MET A 155 -10.01 -5.73 -7.86
N LEU A 156 -9.60 -5.77 -9.12
CA LEU A 156 -9.35 -4.60 -9.93
C LEU A 156 -10.40 -4.46 -11.04
N ASP A 157 -10.59 -3.23 -11.50
CA ASP A 157 -11.45 -2.95 -12.66
C ASP A 157 -10.74 -3.28 -13.97
N THR A 158 -9.43 -3.13 -14.02
CA THR A 158 -8.58 -3.39 -15.19
C THR A 158 -7.14 -3.69 -14.76
N LEU A 159 -6.39 -4.39 -15.61
CA LEU A 159 -4.95 -4.58 -15.48
C LEU A 159 -4.15 -3.54 -16.31
N GLU A 160 -4.82 -2.63 -16.97
CA GLU A 160 -4.19 -1.72 -17.93
C GLU A 160 -3.12 -0.84 -17.27
N TYR A 161 -3.43 -0.30 -16.08
CA TYR A 161 -2.48 0.54 -15.33
C TYR A 161 -1.24 -0.26 -14.90
N LEU A 162 -1.42 -1.47 -14.38
CA LEU A 162 -0.32 -2.34 -13.98
C LEU A 162 0.55 -2.75 -15.17
N LYS A 163 -0.08 -3.03 -16.31
CA LYS A 163 0.62 -3.39 -17.55
C LYS A 163 1.42 -2.20 -18.09
N LYS A 164 0.79 -1.03 -18.23
CA LYS A 164 1.45 0.18 -18.74
C LYS A 164 2.53 0.68 -17.78
N GLY A 165 2.29 0.55 -16.48
CA GLY A 165 3.29 0.84 -15.45
C GLY A 165 4.44 -0.18 -15.38
N GLY A 166 4.35 -1.32 -16.06
CA GLY A 166 5.38 -2.37 -16.01
C GLY A 166 5.42 -3.18 -14.70
N ARG A 167 4.38 -3.11 -13.86
CA ARG A 167 4.28 -3.84 -12.58
C ARG A 167 3.62 -5.19 -12.73
N ILE A 168 3.22 -5.55 -13.93
CA ILE A 168 2.76 -6.89 -14.31
C ILE A 168 3.32 -7.25 -15.69
N SER A 169 3.68 -8.52 -15.88
CA SER A 169 4.21 -8.98 -17.16
C SER A 169 3.16 -8.82 -18.28
N PRO A 170 3.53 -8.35 -19.47
CA PRO A 170 2.64 -8.26 -20.62
C PRO A 170 1.98 -9.59 -20.99
N THR A 171 2.70 -10.71 -20.83
CA THR A 171 2.18 -12.06 -21.11
C THR A 171 1.11 -12.49 -20.13
N VAL A 172 1.20 -12.08 -18.88
CA VAL A 172 0.22 -12.36 -17.82
C VAL A 172 -1.02 -11.47 -17.95
N ALA A 173 -0.80 -10.20 -18.37
CA ALA A 173 -1.89 -9.25 -18.61
C ALA A 173 -2.71 -9.57 -19.87
N PHE A 174 -2.21 -10.46 -20.75
CA PHE A 174 -2.85 -10.77 -22.03
C PHE A 174 -4.07 -11.68 -21.85
N ALA A 175 -5.17 -11.08 -21.46
CA ALA A 175 -6.50 -11.68 -21.66
C ALA A 175 -7.33 -10.62 -22.37
N GLY A 176 -7.16 -10.64 -23.70
CA GLY A 176 -7.68 -9.67 -24.63
C GLY A 176 -9.09 -9.18 -24.36
N GLY A 177 -9.31 -7.91 -24.67
CA GLY A 177 -10.53 -7.33 -25.22
C GLY A 177 -11.92 -7.69 -24.65
N LEU A 178 -12.02 -8.51 -23.62
CA LEU A 178 -13.30 -8.88 -23.02
C LEU A 178 -13.78 -7.76 -22.11
N LEU A 179 -14.86 -7.12 -22.56
CA LEU A 179 -15.55 -6.09 -21.79
C LEU A 179 -15.96 -6.62 -20.41
N ASN A 180 -15.74 -5.80 -19.39
CA ASN A 180 -16.18 -6.05 -18.00
C ASN A 180 -15.51 -7.26 -17.31
N ILE A 181 -14.21 -7.49 -17.56
CA ILE A 181 -13.43 -8.46 -16.79
C ILE A 181 -12.91 -7.81 -15.51
N LYS A 182 -13.08 -8.50 -14.39
CA LYS A 182 -12.61 -8.13 -13.06
C LYS A 182 -11.51 -9.11 -12.64
N PRO A 183 -10.23 -8.74 -12.74
CA PRO A 183 -9.13 -9.56 -12.24
C PRO A 183 -9.05 -9.47 -10.71
N VAL A 184 -8.72 -10.60 -10.09
CA VAL A 184 -8.33 -10.66 -8.68
C VAL A 184 -6.83 -10.94 -8.63
N VAL A 185 -6.11 -10.15 -7.86
CA VAL A 185 -4.65 -10.19 -7.73
C VAL A 185 -4.24 -10.32 -6.27
N ASN A 186 -3.05 -10.84 -6.01
CA ASN A 186 -2.36 -10.76 -4.73
C ASN A 186 -0.97 -10.14 -4.90
N ILE A 187 -0.35 -9.85 -3.76
CA ILE A 187 1.09 -9.60 -3.69
C ILE A 187 1.71 -10.84 -3.02
N GLU A 188 2.66 -11.45 -3.69
CA GLU A 188 3.41 -12.60 -3.19
C GLU A 188 4.88 -12.43 -3.57
N ASN A 189 5.77 -12.58 -2.60
CA ASN A 189 7.21 -12.33 -2.77
C ASN A 189 7.50 -10.93 -3.37
N GLY A 190 6.72 -9.94 -3.02
CA GLY A 190 6.87 -8.55 -3.47
C GLY A 190 6.42 -8.26 -4.90
N VAL A 191 5.81 -9.21 -5.61
CA VAL A 191 5.31 -9.04 -6.98
C VAL A 191 3.80 -9.25 -7.06
N ILE A 192 3.18 -8.62 -8.08
CA ILE A 192 1.76 -8.75 -8.34
C ILE A 192 1.48 -10.01 -9.17
N ASN A 193 0.65 -10.91 -8.64
CA ASN A 193 0.18 -12.10 -9.33
C ASN A 193 -1.32 -12.04 -9.60
N ILE A 194 -1.76 -12.64 -10.70
CA ILE A 194 -3.19 -12.78 -11.01
C ILE A 194 -3.66 -14.12 -10.45
N LEU A 195 -4.56 -14.08 -9.48
CA LEU A 195 -5.21 -15.26 -8.90
C LEU A 195 -6.33 -15.78 -9.80
N GLY A 196 -7.03 -14.85 -10.47
CA GLY A 196 -8.11 -15.22 -11.40
C GLY A 196 -8.74 -14.03 -12.08
N LYS A 197 -9.68 -14.30 -12.98
CA LYS A 197 -10.44 -13.30 -13.74
C LYS A 197 -11.91 -13.69 -13.76
N ALA A 198 -12.78 -12.77 -13.45
CA ALA A 198 -14.23 -12.98 -13.46
C ALA A 198 -14.91 -11.97 -14.39
N ARG A 199 -16.14 -12.25 -14.81
CA ARG A 199 -16.92 -11.35 -15.64
C ARG A 199 -17.97 -10.63 -14.81
N GLY A 200 -17.83 -9.31 -14.70
CA GLY A 200 -18.70 -8.44 -13.91
C GLY A 200 -18.43 -8.49 -12.41
N SER A 201 -18.89 -7.46 -11.70
CA SER A 201 -18.58 -7.24 -10.29
C SER A 201 -19.08 -8.36 -9.37
N LYS A 202 -20.26 -8.96 -9.64
CA LYS A 202 -20.78 -10.05 -8.80
C LYS A 202 -19.88 -11.29 -8.82
N GLN A 203 -19.45 -11.72 -10.01
CA GLN A 203 -18.54 -12.86 -10.14
C GLN A 203 -17.14 -12.50 -9.63
N GLY A 204 -16.71 -11.23 -9.80
CA GLY A 204 -15.47 -10.72 -9.24
C GLY A 204 -15.44 -10.78 -7.71
N ASN A 205 -16.50 -10.35 -7.05
CA ASN A 205 -16.63 -10.45 -5.61
C ASN A 205 -16.63 -11.91 -5.12
N ASN A 206 -17.33 -12.81 -5.82
CA ASN A 206 -17.31 -14.23 -5.47
C ASN A 206 -15.89 -14.81 -5.59
N LEU A 207 -15.18 -14.46 -6.65
CA LEU A 207 -13.79 -14.88 -6.85
C LEU A 207 -12.89 -14.31 -5.75
N LEU A 208 -13.03 -13.03 -5.39
CA LEU A 208 -12.29 -12.41 -4.29
C LEU A 208 -12.47 -13.17 -2.98
N VAL A 209 -13.71 -13.48 -2.60
CA VAL A 209 -14.04 -14.27 -1.40
C VAL A 209 -13.43 -15.67 -1.48
N GLN A 210 -13.51 -16.34 -2.62
CA GLN A 210 -12.91 -17.67 -2.82
C GLN A 210 -11.37 -17.62 -2.64
N GLU A 211 -10.71 -16.61 -3.18
CA GLU A 211 -9.26 -16.48 -3.04
C GLU A 211 -8.85 -16.14 -1.60
N ILE A 212 -9.63 -15.34 -0.88
CA ILE A 212 -9.44 -15.10 0.57
C ILE A 212 -9.58 -16.42 1.35
N GLN A 213 -10.59 -17.24 1.05
CA GLN A 213 -10.78 -18.54 1.71
C GLN A 213 -9.62 -19.51 1.41
N LYS A 214 -9.13 -19.55 0.17
CA LYS A 214 -7.96 -20.36 -0.21
C LYS A 214 -6.67 -19.92 0.51
N ALA A 215 -6.54 -18.63 0.78
CA ALA A 215 -5.41 -18.08 1.55
C ALA A 215 -5.49 -18.38 3.06
N GLY A 216 -6.51 -19.11 3.52
CA GLY A 216 -6.71 -19.45 4.93
C GLY A 216 -7.87 -18.72 5.61
N GLY A 217 -8.58 -17.87 4.88
CA GLY A 217 -9.66 -17.04 5.42
C GLY A 217 -9.15 -15.77 6.08
N ILE A 218 -9.99 -15.17 6.91
CA ILE A 218 -9.65 -13.95 7.67
C ILE A 218 -9.52 -14.30 9.14
N ASP A 219 -8.37 -14.03 9.72
CA ASP A 219 -8.18 -14.10 11.17
C ASP A 219 -8.57 -12.75 11.79
N PHE A 220 -9.76 -12.68 12.35
CA PHE A 220 -10.29 -11.47 12.99
C PHE A 220 -9.60 -11.09 14.31
N SER A 221 -8.68 -11.91 14.81
CA SER A 221 -7.83 -11.55 15.95
C SER A 221 -6.64 -10.67 15.56
N LEU A 222 -6.38 -10.53 14.25
CA LEU A 222 -5.29 -9.74 13.68
C LEU A 222 -5.83 -8.47 13.00
N PRO A 223 -4.99 -7.44 12.81
CA PRO A 223 -5.38 -6.25 12.08
C PRO A 223 -5.83 -6.56 10.66
N ILE A 224 -6.97 -5.99 10.26
CA ILE A 224 -7.54 -6.12 8.92
C ILE A 224 -7.72 -4.71 8.36
N LEU A 225 -7.19 -4.47 7.17
CA LEU A 225 -7.40 -3.22 6.45
C LEU A 225 -8.20 -3.48 5.18
N LEU A 226 -9.22 -2.67 4.98
CA LEU A 226 -10.05 -2.65 3.77
C LEU A 226 -9.83 -1.34 3.05
N GLY A 227 -9.61 -1.38 1.75
CA GLY A 227 -9.36 -0.21 0.93
C GLY A 227 -10.17 -0.23 -0.37
N TYR A 228 -10.32 0.93 -0.97
CA TYR A 228 -10.95 1.10 -2.28
C TYR A 228 -10.19 2.12 -3.12
N THR A 229 -10.45 2.13 -4.42
CA THR A 229 -9.93 3.10 -5.38
C THR A 229 -11.07 3.87 -6.03
N GLY A 230 -10.83 5.12 -6.44
CA GLY A 230 -11.83 5.95 -7.12
C GLY A 230 -12.46 7.01 -6.23
N LEU A 231 -13.51 7.64 -6.74
CA LEU A 231 -14.20 8.77 -6.08
C LEU A 231 -15.33 8.34 -5.14
N THR A 232 -15.64 7.04 -5.07
CA THR A 232 -16.78 6.51 -4.30
C THR A 232 -16.44 5.19 -3.63
N ASP A 233 -16.89 5.03 -2.39
CA ASP A 233 -16.72 3.85 -1.55
C ASP A 233 -17.91 2.87 -1.59
N VAL A 234 -18.87 3.08 -2.49
CA VAL A 234 -20.13 2.32 -2.56
C VAL A 234 -19.91 0.82 -2.66
N LEU A 235 -18.91 0.37 -3.44
CA LEU A 235 -18.61 -1.05 -3.60
C LEU A 235 -17.99 -1.63 -2.33
N LEU A 236 -17.10 -0.89 -1.67
CA LEU A 236 -16.50 -1.28 -0.40
C LEU A 236 -17.58 -1.43 0.68
N LYS A 237 -18.48 -0.45 0.83
CA LYS A 237 -19.60 -0.52 1.80
C LYS A 237 -20.48 -1.73 1.57
N LYS A 238 -20.84 -2.05 0.33
CA LYS A 238 -21.58 -3.27 0.01
C LYS A 238 -20.83 -4.55 0.40
N TYR A 239 -19.51 -4.57 0.21
CA TYR A 239 -18.69 -5.71 0.60
C TYR A 239 -18.65 -5.86 2.13
N ILE A 240 -18.46 -4.77 2.86
CA ILE A 240 -18.49 -4.75 4.34
C ILE A 240 -19.85 -5.23 4.87
N GLU A 241 -20.96 -4.75 4.30
CA GLU A 241 -22.30 -5.19 4.68
C GLU A 241 -22.52 -6.70 4.43
N ALA A 242 -21.94 -7.25 3.37
CA ALA A 242 -21.98 -8.67 3.10
C ALA A 242 -21.14 -9.45 4.13
N MET A 243 -19.93 -8.99 4.46
CA MET A 243 -19.08 -9.61 5.48
C MET A 243 -19.73 -9.56 6.87
N LYS A 244 -20.35 -8.45 7.26
CA LYS A 244 -21.04 -8.31 8.55
C LYS A 244 -22.20 -9.28 8.72
N ARG A 245 -22.84 -9.70 7.64
CA ARG A 245 -23.91 -10.72 7.66
C ARG A 245 -23.38 -12.13 7.93
N ASP A 246 -22.15 -12.40 7.52
CA ASP A 246 -21.53 -13.72 7.64
C ASP A 246 -20.71 -13.89 8.92
N ALA A 247 -20.44 -12.78 9.63
CA ALA A 247 -19.68 -12.74 10.89
C ALA A 247 -20.51 -12.05 11.99
N GLU A 248 -20.79 -12.76 13.07
CA GLU A 248 -21.67 -12.28 14.15
C GLU A 248 -21.15 -11.04 14.92
N GLU A 249 -19.84 -10.71 14.84
CA GLU A 249 -19.24 -9.50 15.45
C GLU A 249 -17.99 -9.02 14.71
N ILE A 250 -18.14 -8.17 13.69
CA ILE A 250 -17.01 -7.39 13.16
C ILE A 250 -17.27 -5.92 13.46
N THR A 251 -16.45 -5.32 14.32
CA THR A 251 -16.40 -3.85 14.46
C THR A 251 -15.44 -3.30 13.42
N ILE A 252 -15.98 -2.74 12.34
CA ILE A 252 -15.20 -2.06 11.29
C ILE A 252 -15.42 -0.57 11.47
N ASP A 253 -14.35 0.19 11.74
CA ASP A 253 -14.44 1.66 11.75
C ASP A 253 -14.39 2.18 10.31
N GLU A 254 -15.55 2.62 9.82
CA GLU A 254 -15.70 3.12 8.45
C GLU A 254 -14.98 4.47 8.21
N LYS A 255 -14.49 5.13 9.26
CA LYS A 255 -13.78 6.42 9.16
C LYS A 255 -12.34 6.29 8.71
N ASP A 256 -11.78 5.08 8.79
CA ASP A 256 -10.36 4.82 8.56
C ASP A 256 -10.07 4.14 7.22
N PHE A 257 -11.03 4.10 6.27
CA PHE A 257 -10.76 3.53 4.96
C PHE A 257 -9.85 4.44 4.12
N PRO A 258 -8.63 3.99 3.80
CA PRO A 258 -7.80 4.72 2.89
C PRO A 258 -8.37 4.65 1.46
N ASN A 259 -8.52 5.80 0.82
CA ASN A 259 -8.89 5.90 -0.59
C ASN A 259 -7.61 5.86 -1.44
N ARG A 260 -7.52 4.90 -2.34
CA ARG A 260 -6.32 4.64 -3.10
C ARG A 260 -6.31 5.19 -4.51
N ARG A 261 -5.09 5.43 -4.95
CA ARG A 261 -4.74 5.68 -6.35
C ARG A 261 -4.50 4.34 -7.07
N PRO A 262 -4.92 4.20 -8.32
CA PRO A 262 -4.68 3.02 -9.13
C PRO A 262 -3.20 2.78 -9.44
#